data_a44c3c2aaada69825af56fabd0f78d6a
#
_entry.id   a44c3c2aaada69825af56fabd0f78d6a
#
_cell.length_a   1.000
_cell.length_b   1.000
_cell.length_c   1.000
_cell.angle_alpha   90.00
_cell.angle_beta   90.00
_cell.angle_gamma   90.00
#
_symmetry.space_group_name_H-M   'P 1'
#
loop_
_entity.id
_entity.type
_entity.pdbx_description
1 polymer ?
#
loop_
_entity_poly.entity_id
_entity_poly.type
_entity_poly.pdbx_seq_one_letter_code
_entity_poly.pdbx_strand_id
1 'polypeptide(L)'
;MIIGIAGGSGSGKTYFGHSFLKYLGADNTTLLSQDHYYKGHDGSPLTPEKIQALAQVNYDHPDSLEFKLLASHIQALKNKESIEVPVYDFATHSRLNKTTAANHKPFIVVEGILILSQPNILELLDYSIFVDVPDDKRFQRRLARDQKERGRTVDSVVEQFNKTVN
;
A
#
# COMPACT_ATOMS: atom_id res chain seq x y z
N MET A 1 -9.29 -14.11 11.55
CA MET A 1 -7.98 -14.50 11.02
C MET A 1 -7.39 -13.34 10.25
N ILE A 2 -6.14 -12.97 10.53
CA ILE A 2 -5.44 -11.83 9.92
C ILE A 2 -4.25 -12.36 9.11
N ILE A 3 -4.22 -12.05 7.81
CA ILE A 3 -3.23 -12.56 6.86
C ILE A 3 -2.49 -11.38 6.24
N GLY A 4 -1.16 -11.34 6.42
CA GLY A 4 -0.29 -10.37 5.78
C GLY A 4 0.23 -10.87 4.44
N ILE A 5 0.15 -10.05 3.39
CA ILE A 5 0.70 -10.35 2.06
C ILE A 5 1.73 -9.27 1.72
N ALA A 6 3.00 -9.62 1.76
CA ALA A 6 4.09 -8.73 1.38
C ALA A 6 4.76 -9.12 0.07
N GLY A 7 5.55 -8.23 -0.45
CA GLY A 7 6.35 -8.45 -1.66
C GLY A 7 6.77 -7.13 -2.27
N GLY A 8 7.87 -7.11 -3.00
CA GLY A 8 8.40 -5.91 -3.62
C GLY A 8 7.40 -5.23 -4.57
N SER A 9 7.61 -3.96 -4.83
CA SER A 9 6.82 -3.24 -5.84
C SER A 9 6.89 -3.97 -7.19
N GLY A 10 5.74 -4.20 -7.84
CA GLY A 10 5.64 -4.99 -9.07
C GLY A 10 5.59 -6.51 -8.88
N SER A 11 5.66 -7.05 -7.65
CA SER A 11 5.56 -8.50 -7.42
C SER A 11 4.19 -9.10 -7.76
N GLY A 12 3.11 -8.29 -7.72
CA GLY A 12 1.75 -8.76 -7.92
C GLY A 12 1.01 -9.08 -6.62
N LYS A 13 1.54 -8.66 -5.45
CA LYS A 13 0.89 -8.86 -4.14
C LYS A 13 -0.55 -8.36 -4.09
N THR A 14 -0.82 -7.19 -4.66
CA THR A 14 -2.18 -6.61 -4.73
C THR A 14 -3.11 -7.49 -5.56
N TYR A 15 -2.65 -7.99 -6.72
CA TYR A 15 -3.40 -8.95 -7.53
C TYR A 15 -3.67 -10.25 -6.75
N PHE A 16 -2.65 -10.74 -6.02
CA PHE A 16 -2.80 -11.91 -5.17
C PHE A 16 -3.81 -11.67 -4.04
N GLY A 17 -3.77 -10.51 -3.37
CA GLY A 17 -4.73 -10.11 -2.34
C GLY A 17 -6.18 -10.08 -2.86
N HIS A 18 -6.40 -9.51 -4.05
CA HIS A 18 -7.72 -9.52 -4.70
C HIS A 18 -8.16 -10.93 -5.12
N SER A 19 -7.25 -11.77 -5.59
CA SER A 19 -7.55 -13.17 -5.91
C SER A 19 -7.93 -13.95 -4.66
N PHE A 20 -7.25 -13.67 -3.55
CA PHE A 20 -7.54 -14.27 -2.26
C PHE A 20 -8.91 -13.84 -1.73
N LEU A 21 -9.23 -12.53 -1.84
CA LEU A 21 -10.56 -12.01 -1.51
C LEU A 21 -11.65 -12.68 -2.36
N LYS A 22 -11.42 -12.88 -3.65
CA LYS A 22 -12.36 -13.58 -4.53
C LYS A 22 -12.55 -15.05 -4.12
N TYR A 23 -11.49 -15.73 -3.72
CA TYR A 23 -11.53 -17.13 -3.30
C TYR A 23 -12.27 -17.34 -1.98
N LEU A 24 -11.99 -16.49 -0.97
CA LEU A 24 -12.62 -16.54 0.36
C LEU A 24 -14.05 -15.94 0.38
N GLY A 25 -14.39 -15.17 -0.63
CA GLY A 25 -15.64 -14.43 -0.73
C GLY A 25 -15.54 -13.01 -0.14
N ALA A 26 -16.08 -12.05 -0.89
CA ALA A 26 -16.06 -10.63 -0.47
C ALA A 26 -16.84 -10.38 0.83
N ASP A 27 -17.88 -11.16 1.10
CA ASP A 27 -18.66 -11.05 2.34
C ASP A 27 -17.90 -11.54 3.58
N ASN A 28 -16.89 -12.38 3.38
CA ASN A 28 -16.07 -12.97 4.44
C ASN A 28 -14.72 -12.27 4.64
N THR A 29 -14.33 -11.34 3.74
CA THR A 29 -12.97 -10.81 3.70
C THR A 29 -12.96 -9.29 3.70
N THR A 30 -12.21 -8.68 4.62
CA THR A 30 -11.81 -7.27 4.58
C THR A 30 -10.40 -7.19 4.03
N LEU A 31 -10.20 -6.46 2.95
CA LEU A 31 -8.88 -6.21 2.36
C LEU A 31 -8.41 -4.81 2.71
N LEU A 32 -7.25 -4.72 3.35
CA LEU A 32 -6.55 -3.47 3.63
C LEU A 32 -5.28 -3.39 2.79
N SER A 33 -5.14 -2.34 2.01
CA SER A 33 -3.89 -2.03 1.32
C SER A 33 -3.08 -0.99 2.09
N GLN A 34 -1.81 -1.27 2.35
CA GLN A 34 -0.85 -0.32 2.90
C GLN A 34 -0.81 0.99 2.09
N ASP A 35 -1.06 0.92 0.80
CA ASP A 35 -1.00 2.05 -0.11
C ASP A 35 -1.99 3.18 0.23
N HIS A 36 -3.06 2.89 0.97
CA HIS A 36 -3.97 3.91 1.49
C HIS A 36 -3.39 4.72 2.66
N TYR A 37 -2.33 4.23 3.30
CA TYR A 37 -1.75 4.81 4.51
C TYR A 37 -0.51 5.67 4.26
N TYR A 38 -0.22 6.03 3.00
CA TYR A 38 0.79 7.03 2.72
C TYR A 38 0.45 8.37 3.40
N LYS A 39 1.47 9.02 3.96
CA LYS A 39 1.35 10.38 4.48
C LYS A 39 1.08 11.32 3.31
N GLY A 40 0.02 12.11 3.41
CA GLY A 40 -0.23 13.17 2.45
C GLY A 40 0.76 14.33 2.63
N HIS A 41 0.81 15.23 1.67
CA HIS A 41 1.48 16.51 1.84
C HIS A 41 0.68 17.42 2.79
N ASP A 42 1.24 18.55 3.17
CA ASP A 42 0.72 19.52 4.16
C ASP A 42 -0.58 20.24 3.78
N GLY A 43 -1.24 19.85 2.67
CA GLY A 43 -2.49 20.44 2.20
C GLY A 43 -2.33 21.79 1.49
N SER A 44 -1.12 22.36 1.39
CA SER A 44 -0.90 23.58 0.63
C SER A 44 -1.10 23.34 -0.89
N PRO A 45 -1.40 24.38 -1.69
CA PRO A 45 -1.63 24.24 -3.13
C PRO A 45 -0.50 23.50 -3.85
N LEU A 46 -0.86 22.64 -4.79
CA LEU A 46 0.08 21.90 -5.62
C LEU A 46 0.61 22.82 -6.72
N THR A 47 1.72 23.51 -6.45
CA THR A 47 2.48 24.22 -7.49
C THR A 47 3.35 23.24 -8.28
N PRO A 48 3.82 23.58 -9.49
CA PRO A 48 4.73 22.73 -10.25
C PRO A 48 5.99 22.35 -9.45
N GLU A 49 6.55 23.28 -8.71
CA GLU A 49 7.74 23.07 -7.87
C GLU A 49 7.45 22.07 -6.75
N LYS A 50 6.27 22.17 -6.13
CA LYS A 50 5.85 21.23 -5.08
C LYS A 50 5.61 19.83 -5.63
N ILE A 51 4.99 19.69 -6.78
CA ILE A 51 4.81 18.40 -7.45
C ILE A 51 6.18 17.77 -7.75
N GLN A 52 7.14 18.57 -8.24
CA GLN A 52 8.49 18.10 -8.47
C GLN A 52 9.20 17.65 -7.18
N ALA A 53 9.03 18.39 -6.09
CA ALA A 53 9.58 18.02 -4.77
C ALA A 53 8.95 16.72 -4.25
N LEU A 54 7.64 16.56 -4.38
CA LEU A 54 6.94 15.33 -3.97
C LEU A 54 7.37 14.13 -4.80
N ALA A 55 7.70 14.31 -6.08
CA ALA A 55 8.22 13.24 -6.93
C ALA A 55 9.61 12.72 -6.47
N GLN A 56 10.36 13.50 -5.69
CA GLN A 56 11.66 13.11 -5.12
C GLN A 56 11.54 12.36 -3.78
N VAL A 57 10.36 12.32 -3.18
CA VAL A 57 10.14 11.60 -1.91
C VAL A 57 10.31 10.10 -2.13
N ASN A 58 11.06 9.45 -1.21
CA ASN A 58 11.19 7.99 -1.22
C ASN A 58 9.91 7.35 -0.63
N TYR A 59 8.96 7.02 -1.48
CA TYR A 59 7.72 6.34 -1.08
C TYR A 59 7.92 4.86 -0.72
N ASP A 60 9.09 4.29 -1.00
CA ASP A 60 9.44 2.92 -0.61
C ASP A 60 10.08 2.89 0.81
N HIS A 61 10.21 4.05 1.50
CA HIS A 61 10.74 4.14 2.86
C HIS A 61 9.60 4.09 3.90
N PRO A 62 9.82 3.42 5.06
CA PRO A 62 8.81 3.34 6.13
C PRO A 62 8.27 4.69 6.60
N ASP A 63 9.10 5.73 6.64
CA ASP A 63 8.71 7.07 7.10
C ASP A 63 7.66 7.74 6.19
N SER A 64 7.46 7.26 4.97
CA SER A 64 6.41 7.76 4.07
C SER A 64 5.00 7.29 4.45
N LEU A 65 4.90 6.36 5.38
CA LEU A 65 3.68 5.64 5.74
C LEU A 65 3.26 5.87 7.19
N GLU A 66 1.96 5.82 7.45
CA GLU A 66 1.39 5.88 8.80
C GLU A 66 1.13 4.47 9.34
N PHE A 67 2.18 3.72 9.64
CA PHE A 67 2.07 2.37 10.17
C PHE A 67 1.38 2.28 11.52
N LYS A 68 1.44 3.33 12.35
CA LYS A 68 0.67 3.38 13.60
C LYS A 68 -0.83 3.38 13.34
N LEU A 69 -1.28 4.15 12.34
CA LEU A 69 -2.69 4.16 11.95
C LEU A 69 -3.11 2.82 11.32
N LEU A 70 -2.28 2.24 10.45
CA LEU A 70 -2.56 0.92 9.88
C LEU A 70 -2.68 -0.16 10.97
N ALA A 71 -1.76 -0.20 11.92
CA ALA A 71 -1.80 -1.14 13.04
C ALA A 71 -3.04 -0.93 13.92
N SER A 72 -3.42 0.32 14.23
CA SER A 72 -4.63 0.61 15.00
C SER A 72 -5.90 0.15 14.28
N HIS A 73 -5.96 0.30 12.96
CA HIS A 73 -7.08 -0.18 12.14
C HIS A 73 -7.16 -1.72 12.10
N ILE A 74 -6.01 -2.41 11.98
CA ILE A 74 -5.97 -3.86 12.06
C ILE A 74 -6.48 -4.33 13.44
N GLN A 75 -6.02 -3.67 14.53
CA GLN A 75 -6.45 -3.99 15.87
C GLN A 75 -7.95 -3.74 16.11
N ALA A 76 -8.49 -2.62 15.59
CA ALA A 76 -9.92 -2.31 15.67
C ALA A 76 -10.75 -3.38 14.95
N LEU A 77 -10.35 -3.76 13.72
CA LEU A 77 -11.00 -4.87 13.00
C LEU A 77 -10.91 -6.20 13.76
N LYS A 78 -9.77 -6.49 14.41
CA LYS A 78 -9.61 -7.67 15.27
C LYS A 78 -10.60 -7.67 16.43
N ASN A 79 -10.88 -6.49 16.99
CA ASN A 79 -11.85 -6.26 18.05
C ASN A 79 -13.32 -6.20 17.55
N LYS A 80 -13.56 -6.48 16.26
CA LYS A 80 -14.87 -6.43 15.60
C LYS A 80 -15.46 -5.02 15.45
N GLU A 81 -14.63 -4.01 15.47
CA GLU A 81 -14.99 -2.61 15.24
C GLU A 81 -14.92 -2.28 13.74
N SER A 82 -15.66 -1.25 13.33
CA SER A 82 -15.57 -0.66 11.99
C SER A 82 -14.46 0.39 11.98
N ILE A 83 -13.86 0.60 10.82
CA ILE A 83 -12.81 1.60 10.62
C ILE A 83 -13.09 2.47 9.40
N GLU A 84 -12.47 3.64 9.36
CA GLU A 84 -12.50 4.58 8.24
C GLU A 84 -11.14 4.61 7.55
N VAL A 85 -10.99 3.80 6.47
CA VAL A 85 -9.75 3.69 5.71
C VAL A 85 -9.51 4.98 4.94
N PRO A 86 -8.33 5.62 5.07
CA PRO A 86 -8.00 6.81 4.30
C PRO A 86 -7.99 6.51 2.80
N VAL A 87 -8.19 7.55 1.99
CA VAL A 87 -8.06 7.46 0.54
C VAL A 87 -6.87 8.27 0.09
N TYR A 88 -5.93 7.63 -0.60
CA TYR A 88 -4.73 8.25 -1.13
C TYR A 88 -4.80 8.36 -2.65
N ASP A 89 -4.46 9.53 -3.16
CA ASP A 89 -4.36 9.81 -4.59
C ASP A 89 -2.89 9.82 -5.02
N PHE A 90 -2.52 8.86 -5.84
CA PHE A 90 -1.16 8.72 -6.37
C PHE A 90 -0.80 9.76 -7.42
N ALA A 91 -1.78 10.35 -8.12
CA ALA A 91 -1.51 11.35 -9.13
C ALA A 91 -1.08 12.68 -8.52
N THR A 92 -1.66 13.01 -7.38
CA THR A 92 -1.38 14.26 -6.64
C THR A 92 -0.50 14.05 -5.41
N HIS A 93 -0.10 12.82 -5.11
CA HIS A 93 0.64 12.45 -3.88
C HIS A 93 -0.02 12.97 -2.61
N SER A 94 -1.34 12.93 -2.54
CA SER A 94 -2.10 13.49 -1.42
C SER A 94 -3.07 12.49 -0.80
N ARG A 95 -3.26 12.62 0.52
CA ARG A 95 -4.38 11.99 1.21
C ARG A 95 -5.60 12.87 1.01
N LEU A 96 -6.68 12.29 0.47
CA LEU A 96 -7.92 13.01 0.23
C LEU A 96 -8.69 13.20 1.54
N ASN A 97 -9.49 14.26 1.61
CA ASN A 97 -10.38 14.52 2.76
C ASN A 97 -11.66 13.65 2.65
N LYS A 98 -11.46 12.34 2.49
CA LYS A 98 -12.51 11.33 2.47
C LYS A 98 -11.96 10.01 2.96
N THR A 99 -12.83 9.16 3.47
CA THR A 99 -12.51 7.81 3.90
C THR A 99 -13.43 6.80 3.23
N THR A 100 -13.11 5.53 3.38
CA THR A 100 -13.94 4.41 2.98
C THR A 100 -14.15 3.51 4.19
N ALA A 101 -15.41 3.29 4.57
CA ALA A 101 -15.73 2.41 5.68
C ALA A 101 -15.30 0.95 5.38
N ALA A 102 -14.67 0.31 6.34
CA ALA A 102 -14.38 -1.11 6.31
C ALA A 102 -14.79 -1.76 7.63
N ASN A 103 -15.48 -2.90 7.53
CA ASN A 103 -16.03 -3.61 8.66
C ASN A 103 -15.23 -4.87 8.97
N HIS A 104 -15.30 -5.32 10.23
CA HIS A 104 -14.79 -6.63 10.59
C HIS A 104 -15.45 -7.73 9.76
N LYS A 105 -14.63 -8.66 9.30
CA LYS A 105 -15.06 -9.90 8.65
C LYS A 105 -14.19 -11.06 9.15
N PRO A 106 -14.59 -12.33 8.96
CA PRO A 106 -13.84 -13.51 9.39
C PRO A 106 -12.38 -13.52 8.96
N PHE A 107 -12.10 -13.01 7.75
CA PHE A 107 -10.76 -12.84 7.20
C PHE A 107 -10.43 -11.35 7.05
N ILE A 108 -9.27 -10.95 7.55
CA ILE A 108 -8.69 -9.62 7.34
C ILE A 108 -7.39 -9.85 6.59
N VAL A 109 -7.32 -9.37 5.37
CA VAL A 109 -6.13 -9.45 4.51
C VAL A 109 -5.48 -8.09 4.47
N VAL A 110 -4.21 -8.02 4.84
CA VAL A 110 -3.41 -6.78 4.80
C VAL A 110 -2.30 -6.97 3.77
N GLU A 111 -2.24 -6.12 2.75
CA GLU A 111 -1.18 -6.21 1.74
C GLU A 111 -0.32 -4.95 1.69
N GLY A 112 0.97 -5.11 1.38
CA GLY A 112 1.87 -3.98 1.23
C GLY A 112 3.34 -4.36 1.06
N ILE A 113 4.14 -3.38 0.64
CA ILE A 113 5.56 -3.62 0.38
C ILE A 113 6.37 -3.76 1.68
N LEU A 114 5.93 -3.12 2.78
CA LEU A 114 6.70 -3.01 4.03
C LEU A 114 5.98 -3.59 5.26
N ILE A 115 4.82 -4.23 5.10
CA ILE A 115 4.03 -4.69 6.26
C ILE A 115 4.77 -5.72 7.12
N LEU A 116 5.62 -6.56 6.53
CA LEU A 116 6.41 -7.55 7.27
C LEU A 116 7.69 -6.98 7.90
N SER A 117 8.05 -5.73 7.59
CA SER A 117 9.17 -5.03 8.24
C SER A 117 8.76 -4.26 9.50
N GLN A 118 7.45 -4.25 9.83
CA GLN A 118 6.91 -3.47 10.94
C GLN A 118 6.53 -4.39 12.11
N PRO A 119 7.27 -4.37 13.23
CA PRO A 119 7.01 -5.27 14.37
C PRO A 119 5.57 -5.18 14.90
N ASN A 120 5.05 -3.96 15.02
CA ASN A 120 3.69 -3.71 15.50
C ASN A 120 2.57 -4.24 14.57
N ILE A 121 2.87 -4.51 13.30
CA ILE A 121 1.96 -5.17 12.37
C ILE A 121 2.17 -6.68 12.43
N LEU A 122 3.42 -7.14 12.43
CA LEU A 122 3.77 -8.56 12.50
C LEU A 122 3.10 -9.27 13.68
N GLU A 123 3.09 -8.64 14.86
CA GLU A 123 2.45 -9.18 16.07
C GLU A 123 0.93 -9.36 15.95
N LEU A 124 0.29 -8.69 14.99
CA LEU A 124 -1.15 -8.78 14.75
C LEU A 124 -1.51 -9.86 13.72
N LEU A 125 -0.55 -10.33 12.92
CA LEU A 125 -0.78 -11.30 11.86
C LEU A 125 -0.83 -12.73 12.39
N ASP A 126 -1.84 -13.49 11.98
CA ASP A 126 -1.89 -14.93 12.20
C ASP A 126 -1.04 -15.69 11.18
N TYR A 127 -0.96 -15.17 9.95
CA TYR A 127 -0.16 -15.72 8.84
C TYR A 127 0.47 -14.61 8.02
N SER A 128 1.65 -14.90 7.45
CA SER A 128 2.34 -14.01 6.50
C SER A 128 2.72 -14.77 5.24
N ILE A 129 2.52 -14.11 4.11
CA ILE A 129 2.84 -14.59 2.77
C ILE A 129 3.77 -13.56 2.12
N PHE A 130 4.91 -14.02 1.60
CA PHE A 130 5.80 -13.17 0.82
C PHE A 130 5.74 -13.58 -0.65
N VAL A 131 5.36 -12.62 -1.52
CA VAL A 131 5.29 -12.81 -2.96
C VAL A 131 6.63 -12.47 -3.56
N ASP A 132 7.44 -13.50 -3.78
CA ASP A 132 8.79 -13.37 -4.35
C ASP A 132 8.73 -13.43 -5.88
N VAL A 133 9.31 -12.42 -6.53
CA VAL A 133 9.38 -12.29 -7.99
C VAL A 133 10.70 -11.64 -8.37
N PRO A 134 11.44 -12.16 -9.37
CA PRO A 134 12.68 -11.57 -9.85
C PRO A 134 12.57 -10.09 -10.21
N ASP A 135 13.64 -9.33 -9.93
CA ASP A 135 13.66 -7.86 -10.02
C ASP A 135 13.37 -7.34 -11.42
N ASP A 136 13.85 -8.02 -12.46
CA ASP A 136 13.59 -7.70 -13.86
C ASP A 136 12.10 -7.73 -14.18
N LYS A 137 11.37 -8.74 -13.70
CA LYS A 137 9.92 -8.86 -13.87
C LYS A 137 9.16 -7.83 -13.04
N ARG A 138 9.63 -7.57 -11.80
CA ARG A 138 9.03 -6.53 -10.95
C ARG A 138 9.17 -5.15 -11.58
N PHE A 139 10.37 -4.85 -12.12
CA PHE A 139 10.64 -3.59 -12.81
C PHE A 139 9.72 -3.39 -14.02
N GLN A 140 9.63 -4.38 -14.91
CA GLN A 140 8.76 -4.30 -16.10
C GLN A 140 7.30 -4.04 -15.73
N ARG A 141 6.78 -4.75 -14.72
CA ARG A 141 5.39 -4.58 -14.25
C ARG A 141 5.18 -3.23 -13.60
N ARG A 142 6.13 -2.74 -12.78
CA ARG A 142 6.08 -1.41 -12.17
C ARG A 142 6.10 -0.32 -13.23
N LEU A 143 6.99 -0.42 -14.22
CA LEU A 143 7.09 0.54 -15.32
C LEU A 143 5.76 0.66 -16.08
N ALA A 144 5.19 -0.46 -16.51
CA ALA A 144 3.93 -0.48 -17.23
C ALA A 144 2.76 0.11 -16.41
N ARG A 145 2.66 -0.24 -15.12
CA ARG A 145 1.65 0.29 -14.22
C ARG A 145 1.80 1.78 -13.99
N ASP A 146 3.01 2.25 -13.64
CA ASP A 146 3.25 3.63 -13.23
C ASP A 146 3.08 4.60 -14.41
N GLN A 147 3.38 4.16 -15.65
CA GLN A 147 3.06 4.92 -16.86
C GLN A 147 1.55 5.01 -17.09
N LYS A 148 0.84 3.89 -17.01
CA LYS A 148 -0.59 3.82 -17.35
C LYS A 148 -1.50 4.43 -16.29
N GLU A 149 -1.20 4.20 -15.01
CA GLU A 149 -2.12 4.48 -13.89
C GLU A 149 -1.69 5.70 -13.06
N ARG A 150 -0.39 6.05 -13.07
CA ARG A 150 0.17 7.11 -12.23
C ARG A 150 0.75 8.28 -13.04
N GLY A 151 0.69 8.23 -14.37
CA GLY A 151 1.16 9.30 -15.26
C GLY A 151 2.68 9.58 -15.19
N ARG A 152 3.48 8.61 -14.73
CA ARG A 152 4.93 8.79 -14.55
C ARG A 152 5.69 8.59 -15.86
N THR A 153 6.80 9.32 -16.01
CA THR A 153 7.73 9.11 -17.12
C THR A 153 8.61 7.88 -16.89
N VAL A 154 9.09 7.27 -17.97
CA VAL A 154 10.02 6.12 -17.93
C VAL A 154 11.22 6.45 -17.06
N ASP A 155 11.89 7.59 -17.32
CA ASP A 155 13.11 8.01 -16.61
C ASP A 155 12.88 8.13 -15.10
N SER A 156 11.73 8.70 -14.69
CA SER A 156 11.41 8.86 -13.27
C SER A 156 11.18 7.51 -12.58
N VAL A 157 10.62 6.52 -13.27
CA VAL A 157 10.41 5.16 -12.72
C VAL A 157 11.74 4.41 -12.64
N VAL A 158 12.58 4.50 -13.67
CA VAL A 158 13.93 3.89 -13.72
C VAL A 158 14.79 4.44 -12.57
N GLU A 159 14.88 5.77 -12.46
CA GLU A 159 15.67 6.41 -11.41
C GLU A 159 15.22 5.97 -10.01
N GLN A 160 13.92 6.02 -9.74
CA GLN A 160 13.38 5.62 -8.44
C GLN A 160 13.62 4.14 -8.16
N PHE A 161 13.38 3.26 -9.13
CA PHE A 161 13.56 1.82 -8.93
C PHE A 161 15.01 1.50 -8.56
N ASN A 162 15.98 2.06 -9.29
CA ASN A 162 17.40 1.85 -9.02
C ASN A 162 17.86 2.44 -7.68
N LYS A 163 17.23 3.54 -7.22
CA LYS A 163 17.62 4.27 -6.00
C LYS A 163 16.98 3.70 -4.72
N THR A 164 15.79 3.13 -4.80
CA THR A 164 15.00 2.81 -3.62
C THR A 164 14.58 1.35 -3.49
N VAL A 165 14.72 0.54 -4.53
CA VAL A 165 14.25 -0.85 -4.58
C VAL A 165 15.41 -1.85 -4.69
N ASN A 166 16.58 -1.41 -5.17
CA ASN A 166 17.81 -2.22 -5.27
C ASN A 166 18.77 -1.90 -4.14
#